data_4f7678b41335efbed945160ffa6421cd
#
_entry.id   4f7678b41335efbed945160ffa6421cd
#
_cell.length_a   1.000
_cell.length_b   1.000
_cell.length_c   1.000
_cell.angle_alpha   90.00
_cell.angle_beta   90.00
_cell.angle_gamma   90.00
#
_symmetry.space_group_name_H-M   'P 1'
#
loop_
_entity.id
_entity.type
_entity.pdbx_description
1 polymer ?
#
loop_
_entity_poly.entity_id
_entity_poly.type
_entity_poly.pdbx_seq_one_letter_code
_entity_poly.pdbx_strand_id
1 'polypeptide(L)'
;MLEPHRADAELTEGERWTREQLRALLARRFTPAALARFLWESSRRSASVRRQRPAVARRARRWTVAGGLAWLVLAAGGIQPFRRRLRLGLGWWSATALMLDWHLGMLETEDGRPRNLGAADALTLTRAWLIPVALDAPTPTVCALAAATDALDGPAARRAGPTRAGRDLEGLVDACFAAAALRGAVRHGWLPPAVAGAELVRLGVGLGYAVMVYFGAARAPSRELLRAARLTSAVRAGGLVLAGTARRRAGGALIVAGSVTSVALAVAVATRGAHSSMSYVHGKMPPCGRSAPESSSNAACACSTRSAHPANRS
;
A
#
# COMPACT_ATOMS: atom_id res chain seq x y z
N MET A 1 3.98 -0.03 6.19
CA MET A 1 5.22 -0.56 6.79
C MET A 1 5.46 -1.94 6.20
N LEU A 2 6.27 -2.03 5.12
CA LEU A 2 6.63 -3.30 4.52
C LEU A 2 7.71 -3.94 5.39
N GLU A 3 7.37 -5.03 6.07
CA GLU A 3 8.33 -5.80 6.84
C GLU A 3 9.29 -6.56 5.91
N PRO A 4 10.52 -6.90 6.39
CA PRO A 4 11.44 -7.71 5.63
C PRO A 4 10.79 -9.03 5.22
N HIS A 5 11.23 -9.59 4.10
CA HIS A 5 10.76 -10.86 3.56
C HIS A 5 10.45 -11.87 4.67
N ARG A 6 9.18 -12.05 4.95
CA ARG A 6 8.74 -13.21 5.71
C ARG A 6 9.00 -14.44 4.84
N ALA A 7 9.61 -15.45 5.41
CA ALA A 7 9.71 -16.75 4.78
C ALA A 7 8.29 -17.21 4.38
N ASP A 8 8.14 -17.98 3.31
CA ASP A 8 6.80 -18.40 2.83
C ASP A 8 5.98 -19.11 3.93
N ALA A 9 6.63 -19.67 4.96
CA ALA A 9 6.00 -20.26 6.15
C ALA A 9 5.32 -19.24 7.08
N GLU A 10 5.72 -17.97 7.05
CA GLU A 10 5.16 -16.91 7.91
C GLU A 10 4.03 -16.13 7.23
N LEU A 11 3.74 -16.42 5.95
CA LEU A 11 2.68 -15.76 5.22
C LEU A 11 1.31 -16.28 5.65
N THR A 12 0.33 -15.38 5.73
CA THR A 12 -1.06 -15.81 5.89
C THR A 12 -1.56 -16.53 4.65
N GLU A 13 -2.68 -17.22 4.78
CA GLU A 13 -3.34 -17.89 3.66
C GLU A 13 -3.65 -16.92 2.51
N GLY A 14 -4.13 -15.71 2.86
CA GLY A 14 -4.43 -14.66 1.88
C GLY A 14 -3.20 -14.22 1.09
N GLU A 15 -2.07 -14.03 1.76
CA GLU A 15 -0.80 -13.64 1.13
C GLU A 15 -0.23 -14.73 0.25
N ARG A 16 -0.21 -15.97 0.74
CA ARG A 16 0.26 -17.12 -0.06
C ARG A 16 -0.54 -17.25 -1.34
N TRP A 17 -1.87 -17.23 -1.23
CA TRP A 17 -2.74 -17.30 -2.40
C TRP A 17 -2.47 -16.17 -3.39
N THR A 18 -2.37 -14.93 -2.90
CA THR A 18 -2.09 -13.77 -3.75
C THR A 18 -0.74 -13.91 -4.46
N ARG A 19 0.32 -14.32 -3.74
CA ARG A 19 1.63 -14.60 -4.34
C ARG A 19 1.58 -15.67 -5.41
N GLU A 20 0.87 -16.76 -5.17
CA GLU A 20 0.70 -17.84 -6.16
C GLU A 20 0.02 -17.33 -7.43
N GLN A 21 -1.06 -16.56 -7.30
CA GLN A 21 -1.76 -15.97 -8.44
C GLN A 21 -0.88 -15.00 -9.23
N LEU A 22 -0.13 -14.16 -8.54
CA LEU A 22 0.77 -13.20 -9.19
C LEU A 22 1.97 -13.89 -9.85
N ARG A 23 2.55 -14.91 -9.23
CA ARG A 23 3.60 -15.75 -9.84
C ARG A 23 3.08 -16.44 -11.12
N ALA A 24 1.86 -16.99 -11.07
CA ALA A 24 1.22 -17.60 -12.24
C ALA A 24 0.95 -16.58 -13.36
N LEU A 25 0.56 -15.35 -13.00
CA LEU A 25 0.34 -14.27 -13.93
C LEU A 25 1.65 -13.82 -14.60
N LEU A 26 2.72 -13.67 -13.81
CA LEU A 26 4.06 -13.33 -14.29
C LEU A 26 4.62 -14.43 -15.22
N ALA A 27 4.54 -15.70 -14.81
CA ALA A 27 4.99 -16.83 -15.61
C ALA A 27 4.31 -16.90 -16.99
N ARG A 28 3.06 -16.45 -17.09
CA ARG A 28 2.29 -16.34 -18.32
C ARG A 28 2.42 -14.98 -19.03
N ARG A 29 3.38 -14.16 -18.63
CA ARG A 29 3.71 -12.85 -19.23
C ARG A 29 2.47 -11.93 -19.40
N PHE A 30 1.55 -11.94 -18.43
CA PHE A 30 0.34 -11.12 -18.44
C PHE A 30 -0.52 -11.25 -19.70
N THR A 31 -0.57 -12.43 -20.32
CA THR A 31 -1.44 -12.65 -21.48
C THR A 31 -2.91 -12.35 -21.12
N PRO A 32 -3.76 -11.94 -22.10
CA PRO A 32 -5.17 -11.67 -21.83
C PRO A 32 -5.90 -12.84 -21.17
N ALA A 33 -5.61 -14.09 -21.58
CA ALA A 33 -6.16 -15.29 -20.97
C ALA A 33 -5.70 -15.46 -19.50
N ALA A 34 -4.44 -15.16 -19.20
CA ALA A 34 -3.92 -15.19 -17.83
C ALA A 34 -4.57 -14.14 -16.95
N LEU A 35 -4.76 -12.93 -17.48
CA LEU A 35 -5.49 -11.85 -16.78
C LEU A 35 -6.95 -12.24 -16.53
N ALA A 36 -7.66 -12.74 -17.53
CA ALA A 36 -9.04 -13.19 -17.39
C ALA A 36 -9.16 -14.30 -16.31
N ARG A 37 -8.23 -15.27 -16.31
CA ARG A 37 -8.18 -16.30 -15.28
C ARG A 37 -7.91 -15.73 -13.89
N PHE A 38 -6.95 -14.82 -13.75
CA PHE A 38 -6.65 -14.13 -12.47
C PHE A 38 -7.89 -13.43 -11.92
N LEU A 39 -8.61 -12.66 -12.76
CA LEU A 39 -9.83 -11.97 -12.36
C LEU A 39 -10.95 -12.95 -11.98
N TRP A 40 -11.08 -14.06 -12.71
CA TRP A 40 -12.03 -15.11 -12.41
C TRP A 40 -11.76 -15.77 -11.05
N GLU A 41 -10.52 -16.19 -10.80
CA GLU A 41 -10.12 -16.81 -9.52
C GLU A 41 -10.27 -15.83 -8.34
N SER A 42 -9.92 -14.57 -8.55
CA SER A 42 -10.15 -13.50 -7.56
C SER A 42 -11.64 -13.34 -7.22
N SER A 43 -12.51 -13.37 -8.24
CA SER A 43 -13.96 -13.27 -8.05
C SER A 43 -14.55 -14.52 -7.35
N ARG A 44 -14.06 -15.72 -7.69
CA ARG A 44 -14.45 -16.96 -7.00
C ARG A 44 -14.04 -16.95 -5.52
N ARG A 45 -12.81 -16.52 -5.23
CA ARG A 45 -12.32 -16.38 -3.85
C ARG A 45 -13.16 -15.37 -3.09
N SER A 46 -13.41 -14.19 -3.66
CA SER A 46 -14.26 -13.17 -3.06
C SER A 46 -15.66 -13.72 -2.74
N ALA A 47 -16.27 -14.49 -3.66
CA ALA A 47 -17.56 -15.13 -3.42
C ALA A 47 -17.52 -16.10 -2.23
N SER A 48 -16.44 -16.85 -2.04
CA SER A 48 -16.24 -17.71 -0.88
C SER A 48 -16.12 -16.90 0.41
N VAL A 49 -15.29 -15.84 0.40
CA VAL A 49 -15.09 -14.96 1.56
C VAL A 49 -16.40 -14.27 1.96
N ARG A 50 -17.23 -13.83 1.02
CA ARG A 50 -18.54 -13.24 1.32
C ARG A 50 -19.47 -14.20 2.06
N ARG A 51 -19.42 -15.51 1.73
CA ARG A 51 -20.18 -16.54 2.47
C ARG A 51 -19.64 -16.78 3.87
N GLN A 52 -18.31 -16.81 4.01
CA GLN A 52 -17.64 -17.07 5.29
C GLN A 52 -17.70 -15.87 6.25
N ARG A 53 -17.65 -14.63 5.70
CA ARG A 53 -17.59 -13.37 6.46
C ARG A 53 -18.72 -12.41 6.06
N PRO A 54 -20.00 -12.76 6.29
CA PRO A 54 -21.14 -11.97 5.79
C PRO A 54 -21.21 -10.56 6.39
N ALA A 55 -20.70 -10.35 7.60
CA ALA A 55 -20.68 -9.04 8.25
C ALA A 55 -19.73 -8.06 7.52
N VAL A 56 -18.54 -8.54 7.11
CA VAL A 56 -17.57 -7.76 6.32
C VAL A 56 -18.16 -7.41 4.96
N ALA A 57 -18.72 -8.39 4.27
CA ALA A 57 -19.35 -8.22 2.97
C ALA A 57 -20.51 -7.20 3.01
N ARG A 58 -21.37 -7.27 4.03
CA ARG A 58 -22.47 -6.31 4.22
C ARG A 58 -21.94 -4.90 4.47
N ARG A 59 -20.88 -4.71 5.27
CA ARG A 59 -20.30 -3.39 5.52
C ARG A 59 -19.67 -2.82 4.25
N ALA A 60 -18.87 -3.60 3.52
CA ALA A 60 -18.30 -3.19 2.25
C ALA A 60 -19.38 -2.77 1.25
N ARG A 61 -20.43 -3.57 1.09
CA ARG A 61 -21.57 -3.26 0.24
C ARG A 61 -22.29 -1.96 0.67
N ARG A 62 -22.52 -1.77 1.96
CA ARG A 62 -23.16 -0.53 2.46
C ARG A 62 -22.32 0.71 2.11
N TRP A 63 -21.00 0.65 2.29
CA TRP A 63 -20.13 1.77 1.98
C TRP A 63 -20.03 2.05 0.47
N THR A 64 -19.91 1.00 -0.34
CA THR A 64 -19.85 1.16 -1.80
C THR A 64 -21.19 1.66 -2.37
N VAL A 65 -22.32 1.17 -1.88
CA VAL A 65 -23.65 1.69 -2.26
C VAL A 65 -23.80 3.15 -1.81
N ALA A 66 -23.45 3.48 -0.56
CA ALA A 66 -23.53 4.85 -0.06
C ALA A 66 -22.69 5.83 -0.88
N GLY A 67 -21.44 5.48 -1.25
CA GLY A 67 -20.59 6.31 -2.09
C GLY A 67 -21.16 6.49 -3.51
N GLY A 68 -21.74 5.46 -4.11
CA GLY A 68 -22.43 5.56 -5.40
C GLY A 68 -23.68 6.44 -5.34
N LEU A 69 -24.49 6.26 -4.30
CA LEU A 69 -25.67 7.11 -4.07
C LEU A 69 -25.30 8.56 -3.81
N ALA A 70 -24.25 8.82 -3.01
CA ALA A 70 -23.74 10.16 -2.78
C ALA A 70 -23.33 10.83 -4.10
N TRP A 71 -22.66 10.10 -5.00
CA TRP A 71 -22.32 10.62 -6.33
C TRP A 71 -23.56 10.99 -7.13
N LEU A 72 -24.57 10.11 -7.17
CA LEU A 72 -25.84 10.36 -7.88
C LEU A 72 -26.60 11.56 -7.32
N VAL A 73 -26.70 11.67 -5.99
CA VAL A 73 -27.39 12.80 -5.32
C VAL A 73 -26.70 14.12 -5.65
N LEU A 74 -25.37 14.17 -5.55
CA LEU A 74 -24.62 15.39 -5.87
C LEU A 74 -24.74 15.77 -7.36
N ALA A 75 -24.74 14.78 -8.25
CA ALA A 75 -24.93 15.00 -9.67
C ALA A 75 -26.36 15.48 -10.00
N ALA A 76 -27.39 14.88 -9.39
CA ALA A 76 -28.78 15.28 -9.52
C ALA A 76 -29.04 16.69 -8.96
N GLY A 77 -28.35 17.04 -7.88
CA GLY A 77 -28.34 18.40 -7.30
C GLY A 77 -27.60 19.45 -8.15
N GLY A 78 -27.08 19.07 -9.32
CA GLY A 78 -26.41 19.98 -10.24
C GLY A 78 -24.98 20.35 -9.81
N ILE A 79 -24.44 19.73 -8.76
CA ILE A 79 -23.13 20.08 -8.22
C ILE A 79 -22.02 19.62 -9.18
N GLN A 80 -21.20 20.56 -9.62
CA GLN A 80 -20.01 20.27 -10.42
C GLN A 80 -18.85 19.88 -9.47
N PRO A 81 -18.00 18.91 -9.85
CA PRO A 81 -17.91 18.19 -11.13
C PRO A 81 -18.76 16.89 -11.20
N PHE A 82 -19.56 16.55 -10.18
CA PHE A 82 -20.29 15.28 -10.11
C PHE A 82 -21.22 15.08 -11.31
N ARG A 83 -21.96 16.13 -11.70
CA ARG A 83 -22.85 16.07 -12.86
C ARG A 83 -22.05 15.90 -14.16
N ARG A 84 -20.99 16.68 -14.37
CA ARG A 84 -20.20 16.65 -15.61
C ARG A 84 -19.43 15.35 -15.77
N ARG A 85 -18.98 14.74 -14.67
CA ARG A 85 -18.17 13.52 -14.65
C ARG A 85 -18.95 12.28 -14.18
N LEU A 86 -20.27 12.29 -14.26
CA LEU A 86 -21.14 11.24 -13.73
C LEU A 86 -20.69 9.83 -14.18
N ARG A 87 -20.53 9.62 -15.48
CA ARG A 87 -20.11 8.31 -16.01
C ARG A 87 -18.73 7.88 -15.53
N LEU A 88 -17.78 8.81 -15.56
CA LEU A 88 -16.42 8.54 -15.07
C LEU A 88 -16.42 8.25 -13.56
N GLY A 89 -17.14 9.06 -12.77
CA GLY A 89 -17.22 8.89 -11.32
C GLY A 89 -17.85 7.57 -10.92
N LEU A 90 -18.98 7.21 -11.52
CA LEU A 90 -19.64 5.93 -11.24
C LEU A 90 -18.81 4.74 -11.76
N GLY A 91 -18.19 4.85 -12.94
CA GLY A 91 -17.30 3.81 -13.47
C GLY A 91 -16.08 3.58 -12.56
N TRP A 92 -15.42 4.65 -12.14
CA TRP A 92 -14.30 4.59 -11.19
C TRP A 92 -14.73 3.99 -9.84
N TRP A 93 -15.88 4.45 -9.32
CA TRP A 93 -16.39 3.95 -8.05
C TRP A 93 -16.78 2.47 -8.12
N SER A 94 -17.34 2.03 -9.25
CA SER A 94 -17.62 0.61 -9.50
C SER A 94 -16.33 -0.22 -9.53
N ALA A 95 -15.29 0.28 -10.17
CA ALA A 95 -13.97 -0.35 -10.16
C ALA A 95 -13.38 -0.43 -8.74
N THR A 96 -13.51 0.65 -7.95
CA THR A 96 -13.09 0.69 -6.55
C THR A 96 -13.89 -0.33 -5.70
N ALA A 97 -15.19 -0.43 -5.92
CA ALA A 97 -16.05 -1.40 -5.24
C ALA A 97 -15.66 -2.85 -5.57
N LEU A 98 -15.34 -3.14 -6.84
CA LEU A 98 -14.87 -4.45 -7.28
C LEU A 98 -13.49 -4.77 -6.69
N MET A 99 -12.58 -3.81 -6.69
CA MET A 99 -11.26 -3.93 -6.06
C MET A 99 -11.39 -4.26 -4.56
N LEU A 100 -12.24 -3.52 -3.83
CA LEU A 100 -12.52 -3.78 -2.41
C LEU A 100 -13.09 -5.19 -2.22
N ASP A 101 -14.01 -5.62 -3.08
CA ASP A 101 -14.62 -6.95 -3.01
C ASP A 101 -13.55 -8.06 -3.16
N TRP A 102 -12.63 -7.93 -4.10
CA TRP A 102 -11.52 -8.89 -4.26
C TRP A 102 -10.55 -8.91 -3.07
N HIS A 103 -10.44 -7.80 -2.33
CA HIS A 103 -9.57 -7.69 -1.14
C HIS A 103 -10.25 -8.05 0.18
N LEU A 104 -11.55 -8.47 0.17
CA LEU A 104 -12.25 -8.86 1.40
C LEU A 104 -11.52 -9.97 2.18
N GLY A 105 -10.86 -10.89 1.48
CA GLY A 105 -10.05 -11.95 2.08
C GLY A 105 -8.77 -11.47 2.76
N MET A 106 -8.29 -10.28 2.43
CA MET A 106 -7.10 -9.63 2.99
C MET A 106 -7.44 -8.63 4.11
N LEU A 107 -8.72 -8.50 4.49
CA LEU A 107 -9.15 -7.75 5.67
C LEU A 107 -8.83 -8.56 6.93
N GLU A 108 -7.56 -8.63 7.25
CA GLU A 108 -6.98 -9.32 8.38
C GLU A 108 -5.85 -8.49 8.99
N THR A 109 -5.57 -8.71 10.25
CA THR A 109 -4.42 -8.13 10.95
C THR A 109 -3.11 -8.78 10.48
N GLU A 110 -1.96 -8.28 10.92
CA GLU A 110 -0.64 -8.83 10.56
C GLU A 110 -0.46 -10.28 11.04
N ASP A 111 -1.13 -10.67 12.11
CA ASP A 111 -1.17 -12.03 12.65
C ASP A 111 -2.29 -12.91 12.03
N GLY A 112 -2.91 -12.46 10.95
CA GLY A 112 -3.90 -13.23 10.18
C GLY A 112 -5.30 -13.27 10.78
N ARG A 113 -5.59 -12.52 11.85
CA ARG A 113 -6.93 -12.49 12.45
C ARG A 113 -7.90 -11.72 11.57
N PRO A 114 -9.09 -12.29 11.29
CA PRO A 114 -10.11 -11.61 10.49
C PRO A 114 -10.53 -10.29 11.11
N ARG A 115 -10.67 -9.27 10.26
CA ARG A 115 -11.10 -7.95 10.68
C ARG A 115 -12.19 -7.39 9.78
N ASN A 116 -12.96 -6.45 10.32
CA ASN A 116 -13.95 -5.70 9.56
C ASN A 116 -13.36 -4.34 9.10
N LEU A 117 -13.94 -3.76 8.07
CA LEU A 117 -13.62 -2.41 7.63
C LEU A 117 -13.78 -1.42 8.79
N GLY A 118 -12.81 -0.53 8.95
CA GLY A 118 -12.72 0.46 10.02
C GLY A 118 -12.62 1.89 9.51
N ALA A 119 -12.36 2.83 10.43
CA ALA A 119 -12.27 4.25 10.11
C ALA A 119 -11.12 4.54 9.12
N ALA A 120 -9.96 3.88 9.24
CA ALA A 120 -8.87 4.04 8.29
C ALA A 120 -9.27 3.66 6.86
N ASP A 121 -9.95 2.50 6.71
CA ASP A 121 -10.44 2.06 5.39
C ASP A 121 -11.46 3.06 4.81
N ALA A 122 -12.31 3.68 5.65
CA ALA A 122 -13.25 4.71 5.21
C ALA A 122 -12.53 5.96 4.70
N LEU A 123 -11.45 6.38 5.35
CA LEU A 123 -10.63 7.53 4.93
C LEU A 123 -9.95 7.24 3.59
N THR A 124 -9.39 6.06 3.40
CA THR A 124 -8.80 5.63 2.12
C THR A 124 -9.85 5.57 1.01
N LEU A 125 -11.04 5.02 1.29
CA LEU A 125 -12.16 5.00 0.32
C LEU A 125 -12.67 6.41 -0.01
N THR A 126 -12.64 7.34 0.93
CA THR A 126 -12.97 8.76 0.68
C THR A 126 -11.97 9.38 -0.30
N ARG A 127 -10.66 9.14 -0.15
CA ARG A 127 -9.67 9.57 -1.14
C ARG A 127 -9.91 8.95 -2.51
N ALA A 128 -10.18 7.63 -2.56
CA ALA A 128 -10.53 6.95 -3.81
C ALA A 128 -11.76 7.58 -4.49
N TRP A 129 -12.77 7.94 -3.71
CA TRP A 129 -14.00 8.59 -4.20
C TRP A 129 -13.74 10.00 -4.76
N LEU A 130 -12.74 10.72 -4.24
CA LEU A 130 -12.34 12.06 -4.71
C LEU A 130 -11.49 12.02 -6.00
N ILE A 131 -10.96 10.90 -6.45
CA ILE A 131 -10.05 10.82 -7.60
C ILE A 131 -10.67 11.42 -8.88
N PRO A 132 -11.90 11.09 -9.31
CA PRO A 132 -12.50 11.71 -10.50
C PRO A 132 -12.78 13.21 -10.32
N VAL A 133 -13.02 13.66 -9.08
CA VAL A 133 -13.19 15.09 -8.75
C VAL A 133 -11.87 15.82 -8.92
N ALA A 134 -10.78 15.27 -8.38
CA ALA A 134 -9.44 15.84 -8.52
C ALA A 134 -8.95 15.85 -9.98
N LEU A 135 -9.30 14.82 -10.76
CA LEU A 135 -9.01 14.77 -12.19
C LEU A 135 -9.73 15.87 -12.97
N ASP A 136 -10.93 16.25 -12.54
CA ASP A 136 -11.67 17.35 -13.16
C ASP A 136 -11.15 18.70 -12.74
N ALA A 137 -11.12 18.98 -11.44
CA ALA A 137 -10.60 20.20 -10.84
C ALA A 137 -10.05 19.93 -9.43
N PRO A 138 -8.73 19.86 -9.25
CA PRO A 138 -8.10 19.66 -7.95
C PRO A 138 -8.11 20.95 -7.15
N THR A 139 -9.31 21.40 -6.75
CA THR A 139 -9.44 22.63 -5.95
C THR A 139 -8.67 22.50 -4.63
N PRO A 140 -8.27 23.62 -4.00
CA PRO A 140 -7.62 23.60 -2.69
C PRO A 140 -8.38 22.78 -1.65
N THR A 141 -9.72 22.88 -1.66
CA THR A 141 -10.59 22.11 -0.75
C THR A 141 -10.48 20.59 -1.00
N VAL A 142 -10.50 20.14 -2.26
CA VAL A 142 -10.38 18.73 -2.63
C VAL A 142 -9.00 18.18 -2.22
N CYS A 143 -7.93 18.93 -2.51
CA CYS A 143 -6.57 18.56 -2.14
C CYS A 143 -6.36 18.58 -0.61
N ALA A 144 -6.89 19.58 0.09
CA ALA A 144 -6.82 19.65 1.56
C ALA A 144 -7.60 18.51 2.23
N LEU A 145 -8.78 18.17 1.72
CA LEU A 145 -9.57 17.04 2.23
C LEU A 145 -8.83 15.73 2.04
N ALA A 146 -8.23 15.50 0.88
CA ALA A 146 -7.42 14.31 0.64
C ALA A 146 -6.20 14.25 1.56
N ALA A 147 -5.48 15.37 1.75
CA ALA A 147 -4.36 15.44 2.69
C ALA A 147 -4.79 15.21 4.15
N ALA A 148 -5.95 15.73 4.55
CA ALA A 148 -6.48 15.52 5.90
C ALA A 148 -6.87 14.06 6.12
N THR A 149 -7.51 13.40 5.16
CA THR A 149 -7.84 11.98 5.26
C THR A 149 -6.57 11.11 5.33
N ASP A 150 -5.52 11.46 4.59
CA ASP A 150 -4.20 10.79 4.66
C ASP A 150 -3.53 10.99 6.04
N ALA A 151 -3.55 12.20 6.58
CA ALA A 151 -2.99 12.47 7.91
C ALA A 151 -3.74 11.74 9.04
N LEU A 152 -5.03 11.50 8.88
CA LEU A 152 -5.90 10.87 9.89
C LEU A 152 -5.92 9.34 9.81
N ASP A 153 -5.69 8.73 8.64
CA ASP A 153 -5.81 7.28 8.50
C ASP A 153 -4.72 6.52 9.27
N GLY A 154 -3.49 7.02 9.33
CA GLY A 154 -2.41 6.44 10.11
C GLY A 154 -2.73 6.34 11.62
N PRO A 155 -3.13 7.42 12.31
CA PRO A 155 -3.64 7.34 13.68
C PRO A 155 -4.85 6.42 13.85
N ALA A 156 -5.80 6.45 12.91
CA ALA A 156 -6.98 5.59 12.93
C ALA A 156 -6.60 4.10 12.80
N ALA A 157 -5.68 3.77 11.88
CA ALA A 157 -5.16 2.42 11.70
C ALA A 157 -4.42 1.92 12.95
N ARG A 158 -3.57 2.75 13.57
CA ARG A 158 -2.85 2.37 14.80
C ARG A 158 -3.78 2.07 15.99
N ARG A 159 -4.85 2.85 16.15
CA ARG A 159 -5.84 2.62 17.24
C ARG A 159 -6.65 1.35 17.04
N ALA A 160 -6.94 1.07 15.82
CA ALA A 160 -7.85 -0.01 15.46
C ALA A 160 -7.10 -1.29 15.01
N GLY A 161 -5.75 -1.27 14.86
CA GLY A 161 -4.87 -2.28 14.24
C GLY A 161 -4.87 -2.16 12.70
N PRO A 162 -3.74 -2.04 12.04
CA PRO A 162 -3.68 -1.95 10.59
C PRO A 162 -4.17 -3.24 9.94
N THR A 163 -4.83 -3.12 8.79
CA THR A 163 -5.16 -4.26 7.94
C THR A 163 -4.18 -4.35 6.77
N ARG A 164 -3.97 -5.56 6.23
CA ARG A 164 -3.11 -5.76 5.05
C ARG A 164 -3.72 -5.12 3.82
N ALA A 165 -5.02 -5.34 3.57
CA ALA A 165 -5.74 -4.69 2.48
C ALA A 165 -5.67 -3.17 2.58
N GLY A 166 -5.76 -2.59 3.78
CA GLY A 166 -5.65 -1.15 3.99
C GLY A 166 -4.31 -0.60 3.52
N ARG A 167 -3.19 -1.26 3.88
CA ARG A 167 -1.84 -0.82 3.46
C ARG A 167 -1.63 -0.88 1.94
N ASP A 168 -2.10 -1.95 1.31
CA ASP A 168 -1.92 -2.15 -0.14
C ASP A 168 -2.78 -1.16 -0.94
N LEU A 169 -4.02 -0.94 -0.51
CA LEU A 169 -4.94 0.00 -1.14
C LEU A 169 -4.54 1.46 -0.90
N GLU A 170 -4.03 1.82 0.30
CA GLU A 170 -3.60 3.18 0.64
C GLU A 170 -2.57 3.70 -0.37
N GLY A 171 -1.47 2.98 -0.57
CA GLY A 171 -0.41 3.41 -1.50
C GLY A 171 -0.89 3.56 -2.95
N LEU A 172 -1.78 2.67 -3.40
CA LEU A 172 -2.35 2.75 -4.74
C LEU A 172 -3.30 3.93 -4.89
N VAL A 173 -4.19 4.14 -3.92
CA VAL A 173 -5.15 5.25 -3.91
C VAL A 173 -4.44 6.58 -3.87
N ASP A 174 -3.38 6.72 -3.06
CA ASP A 174 -2.57 7.94 -2.96
C ASP A 174 -1.88 8.26 -4.28
N ALA A 175 -1.29 7.27 -4.92
CA ALA A 175 -0.65 7.45 -6.23
C ALA A 175 -1.68 7.85 -7.31
N CYS A 176 -2.85 7.21 -7.34
CA CYS A 176 -3.93 7.54 -8.27
C CYS A 176 -4.49 8.94 -8.00
N PHE A 177 -4.69 9.34 -6.74
CA PHE A 177 -5.15 10.67 -6.38
C PHE A 177 -4.13 11.73 -6.81
N ALA A 178 -2.85 11.55 -6.48
CA ALA A 178 -1.80 12.48 -6.86
C ALA A 178 -1.72 12.63 -8.40
N ALA A 179 -1.75 11.53 -9.15
CA ALA A 179 -1.72 11.55 -10.61
C ALA A 179 -2.95 12.29 -11.19
N ALA A 180 -4.14 12.04 -10.66
CA ALA A 180 -5.36 12.71 -11.06
C ALA A 180 -5.31 14.23 -10.77
N ALA A 181 -4.86 14.62 -9.57
CA ALA A 181 -4.73 16.01 -9.16
C ALA A 181 -3.69 16.75 -10.01
N LEU A 182 -2.52 16.15 -10.26
CA LEU A 182 -1.49 16.72 -11.14
C LEU A 182 -2.02 16.95 -12.55
N ARG A 183 -2.70 15.94 -13.13
CA ARG A 183 -3.30 16.07 -14.46
C ARG A 183 -4.37 17.17 -14.49
N GLY A 184 -5.24 17.23 -13.47
CA GLY A 184 -6.24 18.28 -13.33
C GLY A 184 -5.59 19.67 -13.25
N ALA A 185 -4.56 19.82 -12.41
CA ALA A 185 -3.83 21.08 -12.22
C ALA A 185 -3.15 21.57 -13.52
N VAL A 186 -2.56 20.67 -14.29
CA VAL A 186 -1.99 21.01 -15.62
C VAL A 186 -3.08 21.46 -16.59
N ARG A 187 -4.22 20.76 -16.65
CA ARG A 187 -5.35 21.13 -17.53
C ARG A 187 -5.92 22.52 -17.21
N HIS A 188 -5.89 22.93 -15.95
CA HIS A 188 -6.33 24.26 -15.51
C HIS A 188 -5.22 25.33 -15.57
N GLY A 189 -4.01 25.00 -16.04
CA GLY A 189 -2.87 25.91 -16.06
C GLY A 189 -2.38 26.31 -14.65
N TRP A 190 -2.66 25.49 -13.64
CA TRP A 190 -2.22 25.74 -12.25
C TRP A 190 -0.81 25.25 -12.00
N LEU A 191 -0.37 24.25 -12.74
CA LEU A 191 0.99 23.72 -12.70
C LEU A 191 1.58 23.59 -14.10
N PRO A 192 2.89 23.88 -14.25
CA PRO A 192 3.61 23.60 -15.48
C PRO A 192 3.63 22.09 -15.76
N PRO A 193 3.48 21.63 -17.02
CA PRO A 193 3.53 20.21 -17.38
C PRO A 193 4.82 19.54 -16.93
N ALA A 194 5.97 20.23 -16.95
CA ALA A 194 7.26 19.70 -16.52
C ALA A 194 7.26 19.32 -15.03
N VAL A 195 6.67 20.14 -14.17
CA VAL A 195 6.56 19.85 -12.72
C VAL A 195 5.69 18.62 -12.48
N ALA A 196 4.53 18.55 -13.16
CA ALA A 196 3.65 17.40 -13.06
C ALA A 196 4.30 16.13 -13.63
N GLY A 197 5.01 16.25 -14.76
CA GLY A 197 5.75 15.14 -15.37
C GLY A 197 6.84 14.57 -14.46
N ALA A 198 7.64 15.43 -13.84
CA ALA A 198 8.67 15.00 -12.89
C ALA A 198 8.09 14.24 -11.68
N GLU A 199 6.98 14.74 -11.12
CA GLU A 199 6.31 14.06 -10.01
C GLU A 199 5.65 12.76 -10.45
N LEU A 200 5.07 12.68 -11.64
CA LEU A 200 4.53 11.42 -12.20
C LEU A 200 5.63 10.36 -12.42
N VAL A 201 6.81 10.77 -12.89
CA VAL A 201 7.98 9.87 -13.00
C VAL A 201 8.39 9.36 -11.63
N ARG A 202 8.51 10.25 -10.63
CA ARG A 202 8.82 9.87 -9.25
C ARG A 202 7.78 8.87 -8.69
N LEU A 203 6.47 9.14 -8.90
CA LEU A 203 5.39 8.23 -8.49
C LEU A 203 5.53 6.87 -9.19
N GLY A 204 5.81 6.87 -10.50
CA GLY A 204 6.01 5.65 -11.28
C GLY A 204 7.20 4.82 -10.78
N VAL A 205 8.32 5.47 -10.46
CA VAL A 205 9.49 4.80 -9.85
C VAL A 205 9.13 4.21 -8.49
N GLY A 206 8.45 4.98 -7.64
CA GLY A 206 8.02 4.49 -6.32
C GLY A 206 7.04 3.31 -6.41
N LEU A 207 6.10 3.34 -7.34
CA LEU A 207 5.18 2.24 -7.59
C LEU A 207 5.92 1.02 -8.16
N GLY A 208 6.82 1.23 -9.12
CA GLY A 208 7.66 0.15 -9.66
C GLY A 208 8.50 -0.52 -8.58
N TYR A 209 9.11 0.27 -7.68
CA TYR A 209 9.83 -0.28 -6.53
C TYR A 209 8.92 -1.09 -5.60
N ALA A 210 7.72 -0.59 -5.28
CA ALA A 210 6.75 -1.32 -4.47
C ALA A 210 6.35 -2.66 -5.11
N VAL A 211 6.14 -2.67 -6.42
CA VAL A 211 5.88 -3.90 -7.19
C VAL A 211 7.07 -4.86 -7.09
N MET A 212 8.30 -4.38 -7.27
CA MET A 212 9.51 -5.22 -7.13
C MET A 212 9.63 -5.83 -5.73
N VAL A 213 9.34 -5.06 -4.67
CA VAL A 213 9.30 -5.57 -3.29
C VAL A 213 8.21 -6.64 -3.14
N TYR A 214 7.03 -6.38 -3.71
CA TYR A 214 5.89 -7.30 -3.63
C TYR A 214 6.18 -8.65 -4.29
N PHE A 215 6.86 -8.64 -5.45
CA PHE A 215 7.30 -9.86 -6.14
C PHE A 215 8.59 -10.47 -5.59
N GLY A 216 9.17 -9.88 -4.55
CA GLY A 216 10.40 -10.38 -3.93
C GLY A 216 11.68 -10.09 -4.71
N ALA A 217 11.61 -9.21 -5.73
CA ALA A 217 12.76 -8.78 -6.52
C ALA A 217 13.57 -7.65 -5.86
N ALA A 218 13.02 -7.00 -4.82
CA ALA A 218 13.69 -5.96 -4.05
C ALA A 218 13.44 -6.12 -2.55
N ARG A 219 14.31 -5.55 -1.72
CA ARG A 219 14.14 -5.52 -0.26
C ARG A 219 13.12 -4.45 0.15
N ALA A 220 12.40 -4.70 1.23
CA ALA A 220 11.52 -3.70 1.82
C ALA A 220 12.31 -2.43 2.23
N PRO A 221 11.72 -1.24 2.08
CA PRO A 221 12.38 0.01 2.42
C PRO A 221 12.65 0.13 3.92
N SER A 222 13.76 0.76 4.29
CA SER A 222 14.09 1.00 5.70
C SER A 222 13.07 1.92 6.37
N ARG A 223 12.98 1.84 7.70
CA ARG A 223 12.11 2.75 8.49
C ARG A 223 12.47 4.22 8.30
N GLU A 224 13.74 4.53 8.07
CA GLU A 224 14.22 5.89 7.81
C GLU A 224 13.71 6.40 6.46
N LEU A 225 13.81 5.58 5.42
CA LEU A 225 13.28 5.93 4.10
C LEU A 225 11.76 6.17 4.13
N LEU A 226 11.02 5.34 4.87
CA LEU A 226 9.57 5.51 5.04
C LEU A 226 9.22 6.81 5.80
N ARG A 227 10.00 7.19 6.83
CA ARG A 227 9.82 8.48 7.53
C ARG A 227 10.09 9.66 6.60
N ALA A 228 11.20 9.61 5.87
CA ALA A 228 11.56 10.64 4.89
C ALA A 228 10.50 10.77 3.78
N ALA A 229 9.98 9.66 3.28
CA ALA A 229 8.91 9.64 2.29
C ALA A 229 7.63 10.34 2.80
N ARG A 230 7.26 10.14 4.08
CA ARG A 230 6.09 10.81 4.69
C ARG A 230 6.26 12.33 4.78
N LEU A 231 7.43 12.80 5.24
CA LEU A 231 7.70 14.23 5.33
C LEU A 231 7.64 14.90 3.95
N THR A 232 8.28 14.31 2.96
CA THR A 232 8.26 14.83 1.59
C THR A 232 6.87 14.73 0.96
N SER A 233 6.05 13.74 1.33
CA SER A 233 4.66 13.63 0.89
C SER A 233 3.82 14.79 1.40
N ALA A 234 3.95 15.17 2.68
CA ALA A 234 3.24 16.31 3.25
C ALA A 234 3.59 17.62 2.55
N VAL A 235 4.88 17.84 2.20
CA VAL A 235 5.32 19.03 1.44
C VAL A 235 4.67 19.06 0.05
N ARG A 236 4.63 17.95 -0.67
CA ARG A 236 4.01 17.87 -2.00
C ARG A 236 2.49 18.03 -1.94
N ALA A 237 1.84 17.45 -0.93
CA ALA A 237 0.40 17.65 -0.70
C ALA A 237 0.07 19.12 -0.45
N GLY A 238 0.85 19.81 0.40
CA GLY A 238 0.75 21.28 0.57
C GLY A 238 0.97 22.05 -0.73
N GLY A 239 1.93 21.61 -1.55
CA GLY A 239 2.17 22.15 -2.87
C GLY A 239 0.96 22.03 -3.80
N LEU A 240 0.27 20.87 -3.82
CA LEU A 240 -0.96 20.69 -4.59
C LEU A 240 -2.11 21.59 -4.11
N VAL A 241 -2.27 21.76 -2.80
CA VAL A 241 -3.26 22.69 -2.24
C VAL A 241 -2.98 24.13 -2.72
N LEU A 242 -1.72 24.56 -2.62
CA LEU A 242 -1.34 25.92 -3.02
C LEU A 242 -1.41 26.16 -4.54
N ALA A 243 -1.18 25.13 -5.34
CA ALA A 243 -1.27 25.23 -6.80
C ALA A 243 -2.66 25.67 -7.28
N GLY A 244 -3.72 25.28 -6.58
CA GLY A 244 -5.10 25.72 -6.88
C GLY A 244 -5.46 27.13 -6.37
N THR A 245 -4.53 27.85 -5.72
CA THR A 245 -4.73 29.19 -5.17
C THR A 245 -4.04 30.27 -6.02
N ALA A 246 -4.08 31.53 -5.59
CA ALA A 246 -3.28 32.60 -6.19
C ALA A 246 -1.76 32.38 -6.05
N ARG A 247 -1.32 31.48 -5.11
CA ARG A 247 0.09 31.17 -4.84
C ARG A 247 0.62 30.01 -5.69
N ARG A 248 0.21 29.87 -6.95
CA ARG A 248 0.54 28.74 -7.86
C ARG A 248 2.04 28.48 -7.98
N ARG A 249 2.87 29.54 -8.08
CA ARG A 249 4.34 29.41 -8.17
C ARG A 249 4.93 28.76 -6.93
N ALA A 250 4.47 29.18 -5.74
CA ALA A 250 4.89 28.56 -4.48
C ALA A 250 4.45 27.10 -4.39
N GLY A 251 3.23 26.78 -4.85
CA GLY A 251 2.74 25.42 -4.95
C GLY A 251 3.64 24.54 -5.82
N GLY A 252 3.98 25.01 -7.02
CA GLY A 252 4.91 24.31 -7.92
C GLY A 252 6.31 24.11 -7.30
N ALA A 253 6.85 25.16 -6.66
CA ALA A 253 8.14 25.09 -5.98
C ALA A 253 8.16 24.05 -4.85
N LEU A 254 7.10 23.96 -4.05
CA LEU A 254 6.99 22.95 -2.99
C LEU A 254 6.91 21.52 -3.55
N ILE A 255 6.19 21.29 -4.65
CA ILE A 255 6.14 19.99 -5.31
C ILE A 255 7.55 19.61 -5.78
N VAL A 256 8.27 20.51 -6.47
CA VAL A 256 9.63 20.24 -6.94
C VAL A 256 10.57 19.98 -5.75
N ALA A 257 10.57 20.83 -4.74
CA ALA A 257 11.41 20.67 -3.56
C ALA A 257 11.14 19.32 -2.86
N GLY A 258 9.86 18.98 -2.64
CA GLY A 258 9.48 17.71 -2.03
C GLY A 258 9.89 16.49 -2.89
N SER A 259 9.79 16.59 -4.21
CA SER A 259 10.19 15.52 -5.13
C SER A 259 11.71 15.33 -5.17
N VAL A 260 12.48 16.40 -5.29
CA VAL A 260 13.96 16.37 -5.27
C VAL A 260 14.45 15.82 -3.93
N THR A 261 13.92 16.32 -2.81
CA THR A 261 14.27 15.83 -1.47
C THR A 261 13.94 14.35 -1.32
N SER A 262 12.78 13.90 -1.83
CA SER A 262 12.38 12.48 -1.80
C SER A 262 13.39 11.59 -2.53
N VAL A 263 13.83 11.99 -3.73
CA VAL A 263 14.81 11.27 -4.52
C VAL A 263 16.19 11.28 -3.85
N ALA A 264 16.64 12.45 -3.38
CA ALA A 264 17.92 12.59 -2.71
C ALA A 264 18.01 11.70 -1.45
N LEU A 265 16.96 11.67 -0.63
CA LEU A 265 16.89 10.81 0.55
C LEU A 265 16.89 9.32 0.18
N ALA A 266 16.15 8.94 -0.88
CA ALA A 266 16.15 7.55 -1.35
C ALA A 266 17.55 7.11 -1.80
N VAL A 267 18.25 7.95 -2.55
CA VAL A 267 19.64 7.70 -2.98
C VAL A 267 20.58 7.63 -1.78
N ALA A 268 20.51 8.58 -0.85
CA ALA A 268 21.37 8.60 0.35
C ALA A 268 21.19 7.37 1.24
N VAL A 269 19.95 6.85 1.39
CA VAL A 269 19.70 5.61 2.14
C VAL A 269 20.22 4.39 1.40
N ALA A 270 20.04 4.35 0.07
CA ALA A 270 20.53 3.24 -0.75
C ALA A 270 22.07 3.14 -0.71
N THR A 271 22.78 4.26 -0.80
CA THR A 271 24.26 4.29 -0.77
C THR A 271 24.82 3.91 0.60
N ARG A 272 24.22 4.35 1.70
CA ARG A 272 24.63 3.93 3.06
C ARG A 272 24.47 2.43 3.27
N GLY A 273 23.38 1.84 2.80
CA GLY A 273 23.15 0.40 2.86
C GLY A 273 24.19 -0.42 2.09
N ALA A 274 24.66 0.09 0.95
CA ALA A 274 25.71 -0.55 0.15
C ALA A 274 27.07 -0.53 0.87
N HIS A 275 27.44 0.57 1.53
CA HIS A 275 28.71 0.69 2.27
C HIS A 275 28.74 -0.22 3.51
N SER A 276 27.63 -0.36 4.22
CA SER A 276 27.56 -1.25 5.39
C SER A 276 27.72 -2.73 5.03
N SER A 277 27.22 -3.17 3.88
CA SER A 277 27.40 -4.54 3.41
C SER A 277 28.81 -4.84 2.91
N MET A 278 29.51 -3.85 2.33
CA MET A 278 30.90 -3.99 1.89
C MET A 278 31.88 -4.07 3.07
N SER A 279 31.64 -3.34 4.15
CA SER A 279 32.47 -3.39 5.36
C SER A 279 32.36 -4.72 6.10
N TYR A 280 31.24 -5.43 5.97
CA TYR A 280 31.04 -6.75 6.58
C TYR A 280 31.77 -7.87 5.82
N VAL A 281 32.03 -7.70 4.54
CA VAL A 281 32.77 -8.67 3.70
C VAL A 281 34.29 -8.55 3.90
N HIS A 282 34.80 -7.38 4.32
CA HIS A 282 36.25 -7.14 4.53
C HIS A 282 36.69 -7.21 6.01
N GLY A 283 35.76 -7.42 6.94
CA GLY A 283 36.05 -7.50 8.38
C GLY A 283 35.82 -8.89 8.93
N LYS A 284 36.92 -9.59 9.16
CA LYS A 284 37.11 -10.83 9.94
C LYS A 284 36.99 -12.15 9.18
N MET A 285 38.09 -12.54 8.56
CA MET A 285 38.61 -13.90 8.78
C MET A 285 39.06 -13.99 10.26
N PRO A 286 38.51 -14.89 11.07
CA PRO A 286 39.12 -15.18 12.37
C PRO A 286 40.52 -15.75 12.12
N PRO A 287 41.56 -15.37 12.91
CA PRO A 287 42.87 -15.97 12.77
C PRO A 287 42.75 -17.47 13.04
N CYS A 288 43.28 -18.25 12.13
CA CYS A 288 43.46 -19.69 12.29
C CYS A 288 44.22 -19.92 13.60
N GLY A 289 43.50 -20.19 14.72
CA GLY A 289 44.05 -20.51 16.01
C GLY A 289 44.63 -21.90 15.99
N ARG A 290 45.92 -21.96 16.32
CA ARG A 290 46.75 -23.15 16.54
C ARG A 290 46.02 -24.20 17.33
N SER A 291 46.12 -25.45 16.83
CA SER A 291 45.88 -26.69 17.54
C SER A 291 46.46 -26.68 18.97
N ALA A 292 45.67 -26.91 19.97
CA ALA A 292 46.08 -27.30 21.32
C ALA A 292 45.65 -28.75 21.56
N PRO A 293 46.40 -29.55 22.34
CA PRO A 293 46.36 -30.99 22.30
C PRO A 293 45.23 -31.58 23.14
N GLU A 294 44.89 -32.81 22.75
CA GLU A 294 43.97 -33.70 23.42
C GLU A 294 44.30 -33.88 24.92
N SER A 295 43.26 -33.77 25.75
CA SER A 295 43.23 -34.49 27.03
C SER A 295 41.87 -35.18 27.22
N SER A 296 41.97 -36.45 27.24
CA SER A 296 40.94 -37.44 27.58
C SER A 296 40.34 -37.18 28.99
N SER A 297 39.03 -37.18 29.13
CA SER A 297 38.41 -37.83 30.30
C SER A 297 36.94 -38.12 30.05
N ASN A 298 36.61 -39.38 30.21
CA ASN A 298 35.29 -39.98 30.31
C ASN A 298 34.41 -39.28 31.35
N ALA A 299 33.16 -39.03 31.00
CA ALA A 299 32.05 -39.16 31.95
C ALA A 299 30.76 -39.47 31.19
N ALA A 300 30.37 -40.72 31.33
CA ALA A 300 29.01 -41.18 31.05
C ALA A 300 28.02 -40.52 32.01
N CYS A 301 26.89 -40.06 31.48
CA CYS A 301 25.72 -39.88 32.31
C CYS A 301 24.44 -40.25 31.57
N ALA A 302 23.68 -41.03 32.26
CA ALA A 302 22.61 -41.90 31.88
C ALA A 302 21.34 -41.24 31.32
N CYS A 303 20.73 -41.98 30.45
CA CYS A 303 19.35 -41.94 30.02
C CYS A 303 18.38 -42.13 31.21
N SER A 304 17.35 -41.28 31.30
CA SER A 304 16.17 -41.59 32.10
C SER A 304 14.92 -41.25 31.31
N THR A 305 14.35 -42.27 30.72
CA THR A 305 12.99 -42.36 30.25
C THR A 305 12.01 -42.26 31.42
N ARG A 306 11.00 -41.39 31.33
CA ARG A 306 9.71 -41.63 32.00
C ARG A 306 8.55 -41.23 31.09
N SER A 307 7.93 -42.30 30.61
CA SER A 307 6.56 -42.35 30.18
C SER A 307 5.61 -42.21 31.38
N ALA A 308 4.54 -41.39 31.22
CA ALA A 308 3.28 -41.63 31.94
C ALA A 308 2.13 -40.94 31.22
N HIS A 309 1.26 -41.70 30.58
CA HIS A 309 -0.17 -41.47 30.41
C HIS A 309 -0.87 -41.83 31.74
N PRO A 310 -2.00 -41.23 32.12
CA PRO A 310 -3.31 -41.79 31.81
C PRO A 310 -4.39 -40.75 31.52
N ALA A 311 -5.24 -40.99 30.60
CA ALA A 311 -6.62 -41.47 30.58
C ALA A 311 -7.59 -40.90 31.65
N ASN A 312 -8.64 -40.20 31.11
CA ASN A 312 -10.06 -40.50 31.31
C ASN A 312 -10.89 -39.70 32.35
N ARG A 313 -12.12 -39.41 31.86
CA ARG A 313 -13.39 -39.05 32.55
C ARG A 313 -13.54 -37.56 32.91
N SER A 314 -14.59 -36.91 32.45
CA SER A 314 -16.03 -37.17 32.28
C SER A 314 -16.61 -36.05 31.40
#